data_2fd27d9dc2ff569dd8f6b6d9d56f9f52
#
_entry.id   2fd27d9dc2ff569dd8f6b6d9d56f9f52
#
_cell.length_a   1.000
_cell.length_b   1.000
_cell.length_c   1.000
_cell.angle_alpha   90.00
_cell.angle_beta   90.00
_cell.angle_gamma   90.00
#
_symmetry.space_group_name_H-M   'P 1'
#
loop_
_entity.id
_entity.type
_entity.pdbx_description
1 polymer ?
#
loop_
_entity_poly.entity_id
_entity_poly.type
_entity_poly.pdbx_seq_one_letter_code
_entity_poly.pdbx_strand_id
1 'polypeptide(L)'
;MRIYLRPITLEDGPLIVKWRNTPKVLAHCFNQKPITLESNEKFFHEQVETGHYVQYIVERVDEDFYVASYPIATVYLKDIDRTNKRCELCIFTSNDEEWNSVSQSIAVKMLLDKAFVELEMHKVYSYAFYKFLNEAGLLKRAGFSTEALLKNEAINAKNEFEDVVRFSITENEWKHIEKETDD
;
A
#
# COMPACT_ATOMS: atom_id res chain seq x y z
N MET A 1 -3.51 9.30 17.87
CA MET A 1 -4.34 8.50 16.93
C MET A 1 -3.87 7.06 16.97
N ARG A 2 -4.76 6.12 17.20
CA ARG A 2 -4.46 4.68 17.22
C ARG A 2 -5.09 3.99 16.02
N ILE A 3 -4.29 3.27 15.25
CA ILE A 3 -4.73 2.43 14.13
C ILE A 3 -4.17 1.03 14.27
N TYR A 4 -4.76 0.06 13.59
CA TYR A 4 -4.22 -1.28 13.42
C TYR A 4 -4.55 -1.83 12.02
N LEU A 5 -3.84 -2.87 11.61
CA LEU A 5 -4.06 -3.56 10.35
C LEU A 5 -4.87 -4.85 10.60
N ARG A 6 -6.07 -4.91 10.04
CA ARG A 6 -6.92 -6.10 10.03
C ARG A 6 -6.83 -6.78 8.67
N PRO A 7 -6.60 -8.11 8.60
CA PRO A 7 -6.70 -8.82 7.33
C PRO A 7 -8.02 -8.54 6.63
N ILE A 8 -7.97 -8.36 5.31
CA ILE A 8 -9.18 -8.16 4.49
C ILE A 8 -10.05 -9.41 4.48
N THR A 9 -11.36 -9.23 4.39
CA THR A 9 -12.36 -10.28 4.18
C THR A 9 -13.22 -9.99 2.95
N LEU A 10 -14.01 -10.94 2.49
CA LEU A 10 -14.97 -10.72 1.39
C LEU A 10 -15.99 -9.62 1.71
N GLU A 11 -16.35 -9.47 2.98
CA GLU A 11 -17.30 -8.45 3.44
C GLU A 11 -16.80 -7.02 3.23
N ASP A 12 -15.49 -6.83 3.09
CA ASP A 12 -14.88 -5.54 2.78
C ASP A 12 -15.03 -5.14 1.30
N GLY A 13 -15.48 -6.05 0.45
CA GLY A 13 -15.60 -5.85 -1.00
C GLY A 13 -16.28 -4.54 -1.42
N PRO A 14 -17.48 -4.20 -0.90
CA PRO A 14 -18.16 -2.94 -1.23
C PRO A 14 -17.31 -1.70 -0.91
N LEU A 15 -16.59 -1.73 0.21
CA LEU A 15 -15.72 -0.64 0.65
C LEU A 15 -14.50 -0.51 -0.25
N ILE A 16 -13.84 -1.62 -0.58
CA ILE A 16 -12.70 -1.67 -1.50
C ILE A 16 -13.09 -1.11 -2.87
N VAL A 17 -14.23 -1.55 -3.43
CA VAL A 17 -14.72 -1.07 -4.72
C VAL A 17 -14.99 0.42 -4.68
N LYS A 18 -15.61 0.93 -3.61
CA LYS A 18 -15.86 2.36 -3.41
C LYS A 18 -14.56 3.16 -3.44
N TRP A 19 -13.55 2.77 -2.65
CA TRP A 19 -12.27 3.48 -2.59
C TRP A 19 -11.50 3.37 -3.90
N ARG A 20 -11.40 2.15 -4.47
CA ARG A 20 -10.63 1.87 -5.68
C ARG A 20 -11.12 2.65 -6.89
N ASN A 21 -12.42 2.93 -6.96
CA ASN A 21 -13.05 3.62 -8.08
C ASN A 21 -13.08 5.14 -7.92
N THR A 22 -12.54 5.70 -6.84
CA THR A 22 -12.42 7.15 -6.74
C THR A 22 -11.42 7.68 -7.77
N PRO A 23 -11.66 8.85 -8.39
CA PRO A 23 -10.75 9.43 -9.38
C PRO A 23 -9.32 9.58 -8.85
N LYS A 24 -9.18 9.93 -7.57
CA LYS A 24 -7.87 10.08 -6.92
C LYS A 24 -7.09 8.76 -6.89
N VAL A 25 -7.73 7.66 -6.50
CA VAL A 25 -7.08 6.34 -6.45
C VAL A 25 -6.81 5.82 -7.86
N LEU A 26 -7.78 5.93 -8.77
CA LEU A 26 -7.63 5.51 -10.17
C LEU A 26 -6.44 6.17 -10.84
N ALA A 27 -6.23 7.47 -10.63
CA ALA A 27 -5.13 8.21 -11.24
C ALA A 27 -3.74 7.68 -10.84
N HIS A 28 -3.62 7.07 -9.65
CA HIS A 28 -2.36 6.52 -9.12
C HIS A 28 -2.15 5.05 -9.46
N CYS A 29 -3.16 4.37 -10.01
CA CYS A 29 -3.06 2.96 -10.37
C CYS A 29 -2.56 2.75 -11.80
N PHE A 30 -1.75 1.70 -12.02
CA PHE A 30 -1.37 1.30 -13.38
C PHE A 30 -2.58 0.79 -14.17
N ASN A 31 -3.47 0.03 -13.53
CA ASN A 31 -4.76 -0.29 -14.12
C ASN A 31 -5.80 0.75 -13.70
N GLN A 32 -6.12 1.67 -14.59
CA GLN A 32 -7.05 2.78 -14.34
C GLN A 32 -8.51 2.45 -14.69
N LYS A 33 -8.83 1.17 -14.93
CA LYS A 33 -10.22 0.73 -15.14
C LYS A 33 -10.94 0.60 -13.80
N PRO A 34 -12.19 1.06 -13.69
CA PRO A 34 -13.03 0.78 -12.54
C PRO A 34 -13.20 -0.72 -12.32
N ILE A 35 -13.32 -1.13 -11.06
CA ILE A 35 -13.60 -2.50 -10.66
C ILE A 35 -15.06 -2.65 -10.22
N THR A 36 -15.61 -3.87 -10.32
CA THR A 36 -16.94 -4.24 -9.84
C THR A 36 -16.83 -5.14 -8.61
N LEU A 37 -17.94 -5.34 -7.90
CA LEU A 37 -17.99 -6.31 -6.79
C LEU A 37 -17.59 -7.70 -7.26
N GLU A 38 -18.13 -8.16 -8.40
CA GLU A 38 -17.79 -9.47 -8.97
C GLU A 38 -16.30 -9.60 -9.29
N SER A 39 -15.69 -8.56 -9.91
CA SER A 39 -14.27 -8.59 -10.21
C SER A 39 -13.40 -8.53 -8.94
N ASN A 40 -13.86 -7.87 -7.89
CA ASN A 40 -13.18 -7.82 -6.60
C ASN A 40 -13.27 -9.15 -5.85
N GLU A 41 -14.44 -9.81 -5.87
CA GLU A 41 -14.63 -11.15 -5.29
C GLU A 41 -13.74 -12.18 -5.97
N LYS A 42 -13.70 -12.18 -7.31
CA LYS A 42 -12.79 -13.02 -8.09
C LYS A 42 -11.33 -12.76 -7.71
N PHE A 43 -10.93 -11.48 -7.63
CA PHE A 43 -9.58 -11.10 -7.21
C PHE A 43 -9.26 -11.61 -5.80
N PHE A 44 -10.20 -11.52 -4.86
CA PHE A 44 -10.02 -12.01 -3.49
C PHE A 44 -9.68 -13.50 -3.47
N HIS A 45 -10.47 -14.33 -4.16
CA HIS A 45 -10.22 -15.77 -4.23
C HIS A 45 -8.93 -16.13 -4.97
N GLU A 46 -8.61 -15.45 -6.07
CA GLU A 46 -7.45 -15.77 -6.90
C GLU A 46 -6.13 -15.22 -6.37
N GLN A 47 -6.15 -14.12 -5.61
CA GLN A 47 -4.94 -13.41 -5.21
C GLN A 47 -4.75 -13.35 -3.69
N VAL A 48 -5.81 -13.03 -2.93
CA VAL A 48 -5.70 -12.86 -1.48
C VAL A 48 -5.69 -14.21 -0.78
N GLU A 49 -6.66 -15.07 -1.02
CA GLU A 49 -6.73 -16.42 -0.40
C GLU A 49 -5.55 -17.30 -0.79
N THR A 50 -4.98 -17.11 -1.96
CA THR A 50 -3.80 -17.85 -2.43
C THR A 50 -2.48 -17.31 -1.89
N GLY A 51 -2.51 -16.16 -1.20
CA GLY A 51 -1.32 -15.54 -0.63
C GLY A 51 -0.40 -14.83 -1.63
N HIS A 52 -0.85 -14.60 -2.88
CA HIS A 52 -0.15 -13.75 -3.83
C HIS A 52 -0.21 -12.27 -3.43
N TYR A 53 -1.31 -11.88 -2.73
CA TYR A 53 -1.51 -10.61 -2.10
C TYR A 53 -1.75 -10.79 -0.60
N VAL A 54 -1.09 -9.99 0.21
CA VAL A 54 -1.35 -9.89 1.65
C VAL A 54 -1.91 -8.50 1.89
N GLN A 55 -3.24 -8.42 2.04
CA GLN A 55 -3.98 -7.16 2.09
C GLN A 55 -4.66 -6.95 3.43
N TYR A 56 -4.64 -5.70 3.89
CA TYR A 56 -5.19 -5.27 5.17
C TYR A 56 -6.14 -4.08 4.99
N ILE A 57 -7.14 -4.03 5.85
CA ILE A 57 -7.88 -2.81 6.15
C ILE A 57 -7.14 -2.06 7.26
N VAL A 58 -6.96 -0.77 7.09
CA VAL A 58 -6.49 0.13 8.15
C VAL A 58 -7.71 0.55 8.96
N GLU A 59 -7.78 0.08 10.18
CA GLU A 59 -8.84 0.42 11.14
C GLU A 59 -8.34 1.53 12.06
N ARG A 60 -9.13 2.60 12.21
CA ARG A 60 -8.94 3.60 13.24
C ARG A 60 -9.72 3.23 14.48
N VAL A 61 -9.08 3.29 15.65
CA VAL A 61 -9.75 3.08 16.94
C VAL A 61 -10.37 4.40 17.39
N ASP A 62 -11.65 4.36 17.74
CA ASP A 62 -12.31 5.47 18.41
C ASP A 62 -11.89 5.48 19.89
N GLU A 63 -11.13 6.50 20.30
CA GLU A 63 -10.60 6.60 21.65
C GLU A 63 -11.65 7.06 22.67
N ASP A 64 -12.75 7.66 22.19
CA ASP A 64 -13.86 8.11 23.03
C ASP A 64 -14.86 6.99 23.34
N PHE A 65 -14.93 5.99 22.46
CA PHE A 65 -15.78 4.79 22.62
C PHE A 65 -14.89 3.55 22.53
N TYR A 66 -14.36 3.11 23.64
CA TYR A 66 -13.34 2.04 23.82
C TYR A 66 -13.54 0.71 23.04
N VAL A 67 -14.58 0.58 22.25
CA VAL A 67 -14.96 -0.67 21.57
C VAL A 67 -15.24 -0.47 20.08
N ALA A 68 -15.22 0.76 19.56
CA ALA A 68 -15.51 1.01 18.15
C ALA A 68 -14.21 1.24 17.35
N SER A 69 -14.11 0.56 16.21
CA SER A 69 -13.15 0.91 15.17
C SER A 69 -13.87 1.01 13.84
N TYR A 70 -13.29 1.74 12.91
CA TYR A 70 -13.83 1.88 11.57
C TYR A 70 -12.73 1.96 10.51
N PRO A 71 -13.02 1.42 9.31
CA PRO A 71 -12.06 1.33 8.24
C PRO A 71 -11.83 2.70 7.59
N ILE A 72 -10.57 3.10 7.42
CA ILE A 72 -10.18 4.38 6.81
C ILE A 72 -9.37 4.23 5.52
N ALA A 73 -8.75 3.07 5.28
CA ALA A 73 -7.95 2.80 4.08
C ALA A 73 -7.68 1.30 3.90
N THR A 74 -7.04 0.95 2.80
CA THR A 74 -6.46 -0.38 2.60
C THR A 74 -5.00 -0.27 2.14
N VAL A 75 -4.19 -1.19 2.63
CA VAL A 75 -2.76 -1.33 2.29
C VAL A 75 -2.43 -2.79 2.02
N TYR A 76 -1.45 -3.07 1.17
CA TYR A 76 -1.13 -4.45 0.82
C TYR A 76 0.30 -4.64 0.34
N LEU A 77 0.75 -5.89 0.43
CA LEU A 77 1.96 -6.40 -0.19
C LEU A 77 1.55 -7.31 -1.35
N LYS A 78 2.18 -7.18 -2.49
CA LYS A 78 1.96 -8.01 -3.68
C LYS A 78 3.29 -8.40 -4.32
N ASP A 79 3.21 -9.19 -5.40
CA ASP A 79 4.40 -9.70 -6.11
C ASP A 79 5.42 -10.31 -5.14
N ILE A 80 4.90 -11.14 -4.22
CA ILE A 80 5.68 -11.75 -3.15
C ILE A 80 6.56 -12.85 -3.73
N ASP A 81 7.81 -12.51 -4.03
CA ASP A 81 8.84 -13.42 -4.53
C ASP A 81 9.63 -14.00 -3.34
N ARG A 82 9.23 -15.17 -2.88
CA ARG A 82 9.85 -15.84 -1.73
C ARG A 82 11.27 -16.35 -2.04
N THR A 83 11.59 -16.60 -3.31
CA THR A 83 12.91 -17.05 -3.73
C THR A 83 13.93 -15.93 -3.64
N ASN A 84 13.59 -14.77 -4.21
CA ASN A 84 14.44 -13.59 -4.17
C ASN A 84 14.17 -12.69 -2.96
N LYS A 85 13.24 -13.08 -2.08
CA LYS A 85 12.85 -12.38 -0.84
C LYS A 85 12.52 -10.90 -1.08
N ARG A 86 11.64 -10.62 -2.01
CA ARG A 86 11.20 -9.25 -2.33
C ARG A 86 9.69 -9.18 -2.55
N CYS A 87 9.11 -8.00 -2.30
CA CYS A 87 7.70 -7.75 -2.57
C CYS A 87 7.46 -6.27 -2.87
N GLU A 88 6.29 -5.96 -3.46
CA GLU A 88 5.83 -4.60 -3.68
C GLU A 88 4.89 -4.16 -2.55
N LEU A 89 5.14 -2.97 -2.01
CA LEU A 89 4.27 -2.30 -1.05
C LEU A 89 3.35 -1.33 -1.79
N CYS A 90 2.05 -1.45 -1.54
CA CYS A 90 1.03 -0.61 -2.15
C CYS A 90 0.07 -0.02 -1.11
N ILE A 91 -0.37 1.19 -1.37
CA ILE A 91 -1.28 1.95 -0.53
C ILE A 91 -2.41 2.49 -1.41
N PHE A 92 -3.66 2.29 -1.01
CA PHE A 92 -4.76 3.02 -1.60
C PHE A 92 -4.93 4.35 -0.89
N THR A 93 -4.90 5.42 -1.67
CA THR A 93 -5.24 6.74 -1.16
C THR A 93 -6.76 6.82 -0.98
N SER A 94 -7.25 6.68 0.23
CA SER A 94 -8.63 6.95 0.58
C SER A 94 -8.90 8.46 0.57
N ASN A 95 -10.15 8.86 0.42
CA ASN A 95 -10.62 10.24 0.62
C ASN A 95 -11.14 10.48 2.05
N ASP A 96 -10.91 9.55 2.97
CA ASP A 96 -11.22 9.71 4.39
C ASP A 96 -10.28 10.75 5.02
N GLU A 97 -10.82 11.67 5.82
CA GLU A 97 -10.05 12.74 6.46
C GLU A 97 -9.02 12.21 7.45
N GLU A 98 -9.30 11.06 8.07
CA GLU A 98 -8.41 10.37 9.01
C GLU A 98 -7.26 9.62 8.30
N TRP A 99 -7.35 9.45 6.98
CA TRP A 99 -6.28 8.93 6.16
C TRP A 99 -5.30 10.04 5.79
N ASN A 100 -4.65 10.60 6.80
CA ASN A 100 -3.70 11.72 6.72
C ASN A 100 -2.24 11.24 6.84
N SER A 101 -1.29 12.16 6.83
CA SER A 101 0.14 11.85 6.85
C SER A 101 0.57 11.03 8.08
N VAL A 102 -0.10 11.17 9.21
CA VAL A 102 0.20 10.43 10.45
C VAL A 102 -0.26 8.99 10.33
N SER A 103 -1.53 8.76 10.02
CA SER A 103 -2.09 7.40 9.84
C SER A 103 -1.39 6.64 8.72
N GLN A 104 -1.06 7.33 7.62
CA GLN A 104 -0.28 6.75 6.51
C GLN A 104 1.10 6.29 6.95
N SER A 105 1.83 7.11 7.71
CA SER A 105 3.17 6.74 8.19
C SER A 105 3.12 5.54 9.14
N ILE A 106 2.14 5.50 10.05
CA ILE A 106 1.95 4.36 10.96
C ILE A 106 1.61 3.09 10.17
N ALA A 107 0.68 3.16 9.21
CA ALA A 107 0.27 2.01 8.41
C ALA A 107 1.43 1.46 7.56
N VAL A 108 2.26 2.33 6.96
CA VAL A 108 3.44 1.90 6.19
C VAL A 108 4.46 1.22 7.09
N LYS A 109 4.73 1.76 8.29
CA LYS A 109 5.62 1.11 9.26
C LYS A 109 5.11 -0.29 9.60
N MET A 110 3.84 -0.44 9.97
CA MET A 110 3.24 -1.75 10.27
C MET A 110 3.34 -2.71 9.07
N LEU A 111 3.19 -2.20 7.83
CA LEU A 111 3.28 -3.03 6.64
C LEU A 111 4.73 -3.44 6.33
N LEU A 112 5.72 -2.59 6.64
CA LEU A 112 7.14 -2.95 6.58
C LEU A 112 7.50 -4.01 7.62
N ASP A 113 6.96 -3.91 8.84
CA ASP A 113 7.12 -4.96 9.87
C ASP A 113 6.58 -6.30 9.37
N LYS A 114 5.40 -6.31 8.72
CA LYS A 114 4.85 -7.51 8.07
C LYS A 114 5.78 -8.07 7.01
N ALA A 115 6.34 -7.20 6.16
CA ALA A 115 7.23 -7.64 5.08
C ALA A 115 8.56 -8.20 5.61
N PHE A 116 9.23 -7.49 6.50
CA PHE A 116 10.58 -7.85 6.93
C PHE A 116 10.59 -8.89 8.05
N VAL A 117 9.64 -8.83 9.01
CA VAL A 117 9.62 -9.73 10.15
C VAL A 117 8.80 -10.98 9.87
N GLU A 118 7.56 -10.84 9.36
CA GLU A 118 6.65 -11.99 9.20
C GLU A 118 6.87 -12.75 7.89
N LEU A 119 7.12 -12.02 6.77
CA LEU A 119 7.36 -12.64 5.46
C LEU A 119 8.85 -12.86 5.17
N GLU A 120 9.75 -12.40 6.05
CA GLU A 120 11.21 -12.53 5.93
C GLU A 120 11.76 -12.00 4.58
N MET A 121 11.19 -10.88 4.09
CA MET A 121 11.65 -10.25 2.87
C MET A 121 13.01 -9.57 3.09
N HIS A 122 13.84 -9.57 2.07
CA HIS A 122 15.10 -8.83 2.04
C HIS A 122 14.92 -7.42 1.49
N LYS A 123 13.95 -7.24 0.59
CA LYS A 123 13.72 -5.98 -0.10
C LYS A 123 12.23 -5.71 -0.31
N VAL A 124 11.81 -4.49 0.00
CA VAL A 124 10.49 -3.98 -0.32
C VAL A 124 10.63 -2.84 -1.33
N TYR A 125 9.81 -2.85 -2.39
CA TYR A 125 9.79 -1.78 -3.37
C TYR A 125 8.37 -1.24 -3.57
N SER A 126 8.26 -0.08 -4.19
CA SER A 126 7.00 0.57 -4.52
C SER A 126 7.17 1.42 -5.77
N TYR A 127 6.08 1.69 -6.47
CA TYR A 127 6.08 2.51 -7.68
C TYR A 127 5.21 3.74 -7.53
N ALA A 128 5.60 4.81 -8.23
CA ALA A 128 4.77 5.99 -8.43
C ALA A 128 4.96 6.53 -9.84
N PHE A 129 3.89 7.03 -10.46
CA PHE A 129 4.04 7.81 -11.68
C PHE A 129 4.93 9.02 -11.44
N TYR A 130 5.84 9.32 -12.35
CA TYR A 130 6.77 10.43 -12.23
C TYR A 130 6.05 11.77 -11.96
N LYS A 131 4.90 11.99 -12.59
CA LYS A 131 4.07 13.20 -12.40
C LYS A 131 3.57 13.39 -10.96
N PHE A 132 3.50 12.30 -10.15
CA PHE A 132 3.11 12.32 -8.74
C PHE A 132 4.29 12.20 -7.78
N LEU A 133 5.52 12.43 -8.26
CA LEU A 133 6.74 12.30 -7.44
C LEU A 133 6.71 13.18 -6.17
N ASN A 134 6.08 14.35 -6.25
CA ASN A 134 5.93 15.25 -5.10
C ASN A 134 5.01 14.66 -4.01
N GLU A 135 4.12 13.74 -4.37
CA GLU A 135 3.22 13.04 -3.46
C GLU A 135 3.89 11.80 -2.81
N ALA A 136 5.05 11.37 -3.32
CA ALA A 136 5.81 10.23 -2.80
C ALA A 136 6.58 10.53 -1.48
N GLY A 137 6.33 11.67 -0.86
CA GLY A 137 6.96 12.05 0.41
C GLY A 137 6.74 11.04 1.54
N LEU A 138 5.64 10.29 1.50
CA LEU A 138 5.36 9.21 2.44
C LEU A 138 6.42 8.10 2.37
N LEU A 139 6.74 7.62 1.17
CA LEU A 139 7.76 6.57 0.97
C LEU A 139 9.13 7.03 1.47
N LYS A 140 9.50 8.28 1.16
CA LYS A 140 10.77 8.84 1.64
C LYS A 140 10.83 8.94 3.17
N ARG A 141 9.74 9.35 3.83
CA ARG A 141 9.67 9.38 5.30
C ARG A 141 9.74 7.97 5.91
N ALA A 142 9.26 6.97 5.20
CA ALA A 142 9.37 5.57 5.60
C ALA A 142 10.73 4.93 5.29
N GLY A 143 11.70 5.72 4.80
CA GLY A 143 13.06 5.27 4.55
C GLY A 143 13.32 4.72 3.14
N PHE A 144 12.34 4.77 2.24
CA PHE A 144 12.58 4.37 0.85
C PHE A 144 13.48 5.37 0.13
N SER A 145 14.43 4.85 -0.62
CA SER A 145 15.25 5.61 -1.57
C SER A 145 14.73 5.44 -3.01
N THR A 146 15.02 6.41 -3.87
CA THR A 146 14.77 6.28 -5.31
C THR A 146 15.75 5.29 -5.91
N GLU A 147 15.25 4.22 -6.52
CA GLU A 147 16.07 3.17 -7.12
C GLU A 147 16.25 3.38 -8.62
N ALA A 148 15.17 3.69 -9.34
CA ALA A 148 15.20 3.83 -10.80
C ALA A 148 14.09 4.74 -11.33
N LEU A 149 14.37 5.37 -12.49
CA LEU A 149 13.38 5.99 -13.36
C LEU A 149 13.13 5.08 -14.55
N LEU A 150 11.92 4.55 -14.67
CA LEU A 150 11.49 3.65 -15.74
C LEU A 150 10.76 4.48 -16.80
N LYS A 151 11.36 4.57 -17.98
CA LYS A 151 10.84 5.40 -19.07
C LYS A 151 9.71 4.69 -19.82
N ASN A 152 8.60 5.41 -20.05
CA ASN A 152 7.44 4.89 -20.77
C ASN A 152 6.92 3.55 -20.24
N GLU A 153 6.91 3.38 -18.91
CA GLU A 153 6.66 2.11 -18.24
C GLU A 153 5.18 1.75 -18.16
N ALA A 154 4.30 2.74 -18.08
CA ALA A 154 2.87 2.52 -17.87
C ALA A 154 2.03 3.37 -18.81
N ILE A 155 0.80 2.91 -19.09
CA ILE A 155 -0.18 3.65 -19.91
C ILE A 155 -1.23 4.28 -18.98
N ASN A 156 -1.46 5.59 -19.17
CA ASN A 156 -2.48 6.33 -18.43
C ASN A 156 -3.89 6.16 -19.04
N ALA A 157 -4.91 6.77 -18.40
CA ALA A 157 -6.29 6.69 -18.86
C ALA A 157 -6.54 7.33 -20.25
N LYS A 158 -5.61 8.14 -20.76
CA LYS A 158 -5.65 8.75 -22.08
C LYS A 158 -4.92 7.92 -23.15
N ASN A 159 -4.46 6.72 -22.80
CA ASN A 159 -3.65 5.87 -23.67
C ASN A 159 -2.28 6.45 -24.04
N GLU A 160 -1.70 7.25 -23.15
CA GLU A 160 -0.36 7.84 -23.30
C GLU A 160 0.61 7.09 -22.37
N PHE A 161 1.85 6.86 -22.85
CA PHE A 161 2.90 6.29 -22.02
C PHE A 161 3.43 7.30 -21.01
N GLU A 162 3.64 6.84 -19.78
CA GLU A 162 4.16 7.65 -18.69
C GLU A 162 5.38 6.99 -18.02
N ASP A 163 6.28 7.85 -17.56
CA ASP A 163 7.42 7.44 -16.75
C ASP A 163 6.96 7.05 -15.34
N VAL A 164 7.65 6.06 -14.76
CA VAL A 164 7.41 5.55 -13.42
C VAL A 164 8.71 5.58 -12.63
N VAL A 165 8.62 5.99 -11.37
CA VAL A 165 9.74 5.92 -10.43
C VAL A 165 9.57 4.69 -9.54
N ARG A 166 10.63 3.90 -9.43
CA ARG A 166 10.74 2.81 -8.47
C ARG A 166 11.47 3.30 -7.24
N PHE A 167 10.88 3.06 -6.09
CA PHE A 167 11.45 3.25 -4.77
C PHE A 167 11.74 1.90 -4.13
N SER A 168 12.74 1.81 -3.27
CA SER A 168 13.01 0.60 -2.50
C SER A 168 13.61 0.88 -1.15
N ILE A 169 13.46 -0.10 -0.25
CA ILE A 169 14.13 -0.19 1.03
C ILE A 169 14.54 -1.64 1.28
N THR A 170 15.76 -1.85 1.77
CA THR A 170 16.24 -3.16 2.18
C THR A 170 16.02 -3.39 3.68
N GLU A 171 16.02 -4.66 4.11
CA GLU A 171 15.91 -5.05 5.52
C GLU A 171 16.98 -4.36 6.39
N ASN A 172 18.22 -4.23 5.88
CA ASN A 172 19.29 -3.59 6.62
C ASN A 172 19.07 -2.09 6.81
N GLU A 173 18.58 -1.39 5.78
CA GLU A 173 18.23 0.03 5.87
C GLU A 173 17.07 0.24 6.84
N TRP A 174 16.04 -0.61 6.78
CA TRP A 174 14.91 -0.56 7.71
C TRP A 174 15.36 -0.77 9.17
N LYS A 175 16.17 -1.80 9.47
CA LYS A 175 16.71 -2.05 10.81
C LYS A 175 17.55 -0.89 11.35
N HIS A 176 18.22 -0.15 10.49
CA HIS A 176 18.98 1.02 10.90
C HIS A 176 18.07 2.16 11.35
N ILE A 177 17.02 2.43 10.58
CA ILE A 177 16.01 3.46 10.91
C ILE A 177 15.28 3.14 12.23
N GLU A 178 14.90 1.87 12.44
CA GLU A 178 14.23 1.45 13.67
C GLU A 178 15.09 1.70 14.91
N LYS A 179 16.40 1.43 14.84
CA LYS A 179 17.32 1.68 15.95
C LYS A 179 17.48 3.17 16.27
N GLU A 180 17.48 4.04 15.26
CA GLU A 180 17.59 5.49 15.47
C GLU A 180 16.32 6.11 16.06
N THR A 181 15.17 5.42 15.94
CA THR A 181 13.89 5.87 16.52
C THR A 181 13.67 5.41 17.96
N ASP A 182 14.39 4.39 18.43
CA ASP A 182 14.30 3.84 19.79
C ASP A 182 15.30 4.48 20.76
N ASP A 183 16.28 5.27 20.27
CA ASP A 183 17.23 6.05 21.04
C ASP A 183 16.72 7.51 21.25
#